data_0cece17cde508935889a271692b7b17d
#
_entry.id   0cece17cde508935889a271692b7b17d
#
_cell.length_a   1.000
_cell.length_b   1.000
_cell.length_c   1.000
_cell.angle_alpha   90.00
_cell.angle_beta   90.00
_cell.angle_gamma   90.00
#
_symmetry.space_group_name_H-M   'P 1'
#
loop_
_entity.id
_entity.type
_entity.pdbx_description
1 polymer ?
#
loop_
_entity_poly.entity_id
_entity_poly.type
_entity_poly.pdbx_seq_one_letter_code
_entity_poly.pdbx_strand_id
1 'polypeptide(L)'
;MASVSTRSPVDDAIRTESGVELFALSRELPVLLVFLRHFGCSFCRKAISDVTELAPELARRNIRPVFVHLGTPEIAQAHFDYYGIPDVERIHDPEAHIYRMPIFDLGREHPARALINLKVLWGWFIRGDIFRYGISRISTDGHQMPGIFFLRDGKVVRSFRHRNISDQPNYLKLIG
;
A
#
# COMPACT_ATOMS: atom_id res chain seq x y z
N MET A 1 -24.36 20.22 23.72
CA MET A 1 -24.16 18.76 23.82
C MET A 1 -22.91 18.40 23.02
N ALA A 2 -21.81 18.17 23.72
CA ALA A 2 -20.54 17.81 23.06
C ALA A 2 -20.63 16.35 22.64
N SER A 3 -20.50 16.09 21.34
CA SER A 3 -20.37 14.76 20.78
C SER A 3 -19.05 14.16 21.26
N VAL A 4 -19.10 13.19 22.16
CA VAL A 4 -17.95 12.38 22.53
C VAL A 4 -17.62 11.49 21.34
N SER A 5 -16.61 11.89 20.59
CA SER A 5 -16.03 11.05 19.55
C SER A 5 -15.38 9.82 20.22
N THR A 6 -16.01 8.67 20.11
CA THR A 6 -15.45 7.38 20.55
C THR A 6 -14.29 7.00 19.63
N ARG A 7 -13.08 7.50 19.91
CA ARG A 7 -11.84 7.02 19.32
C ARG A 7 -11.58 5.60 19.83
N SER A 8 -11.38 4.67 18.91
CA SER A 8 -10.85 3.34 19.26
C SER A 8 -9.37 3.47 19.65
N PRO A 9 -8.87 2.77 20.69
CA PRO A 9 -7.46 2.82 21.10
C PRO A 9 -6.46 2.41 20.00
N VAL A 10 -6.93 1.74 18.97
CA VAL A 10 -6.13 1.31 17.80
C VAL A 10 -5.89 2.47 16.83
N ASP A 11 -6.77 3.50 16.83
CA ASP A 11 -6.74 4.59 15.86
C ASP A 11 -5.61 5.61 16.15
N ASP A 12 -5.18 5.73 17.42
CA ASP A 12 -4.19 6.74 17.84
C ASP A 12 -2.73 6.34 17.56
N ALA A 13 -2.46 5.11 17.10
CA ALA A 13 -1.10 4.55 16.99
C ALA A 13 -0.47 4.63 15.60
N ILE A 14 -1.27 4.79 14.52
CA ILE A 14 -0.75 4.74 13.15
C ILE A 14 -0.39 6.13 12.67
N ARG A 15 0.92 6.40 12.52
CA ARG A 15 1.43 7.69 12.05
C ARG A 15 2.31 7.53 10.83
N THR A 16 2.24 8.53 9.95
CA THR A 16 3.17 8.66 8.83
C THR A 16 4.57 9.08 9.33
N GLU A 17 5.58 8.94 8.48
CA GLU A 17 6.93 9.42 8.75
C GLU A 17 6.99 10.93 9.01
N SER A 18 6.05 11.70 8.44
CA SER A 18 5.88 13.14 8.71
C SER A 18 5.15 13.44 10.03
N GLY A 19 4.69 12.40 10.76
CA GLY A 19 3.99 12.53 12.04
C GLY A 19 2.47 12.67 11.95
N VAL A 20 1.89 12.65 10.74
CA VAL A 20 0.44 12.75 10.54
C VAL A 20 -0.24 11.46 10.97
N GLU A 21 -1.32 11.57 11.76
CA GLU A 21 -2.11 10.42 12.19
C GLU A 21 -3.07 9.98 11.06
N LEU A 22 -3.01 8.68 10.68
CA LEU A 22 -3.69 8.14 9.51
C LEU A 22 -5.21 8.34 9.53
N PHE A 23 -5.85 7.99 10.65
CA PHE A 23 -7.31 8.08 10.73
C PHE A 23 -7.79 9.52 10.92
N ALA A 24 -6.97 10.40 11.54
CA ALA A 24 -7.24 11.84 11.57
C ALA A 24 -7.20 12.42 10.16
N LEU A 25 -6.15 12.10 9.38
CA LEU A 25 -6.04 12.48 7.98
C LEU A 25 -7.27 12.04 7.18
N SER A 26 -7.73 10.80 7.40
CA SER A 26 -8.89 10.27 6.69
C SER A 26 -10.24 10.87 7.08
N ARG A 27 -10.30 11.62 8.20
CA ARG A 27 -11.46 12.44 8.58
C ARG A 27 -11.47 13.80 7.87
N GLU A 28 -10.29 14.31 7.53
CA GLU A 28 -10.16 15.57 6.80
C GLU A 28 -10.37 15.40 5.29
N LEU A 29 -9.80 14.34 4.73
CA LEU A 29 -9.92 14.02 3.30
C LEU A 29 -9.77 12.51 3.06
N PRO A 30 -10.36 11.98 1.98
CA PRO A 30 -10.25 10.56 1.67
C PRO A 30 -8.79 10.14 1.46
N VAL A 31 -8.44 8.95 1.94
CA VAL A 31 -7.09 8.38 1.83
C VAL A 31 -7.12 7.09 1.01
N LEU A 32 -6.21 7.00 0.04
CA LEU A 32 -5.88 5.75 -0.65
C LEU A 32 -4.64 5.16 0.03
N LEU A 33 -4.84 4.18 0.91
CA LEU A 33 -3.80 3.51 1.67
C LEU A 33 -3.30 2.28 0.92
N VAL A 34 -2.01 2.26 0.56
CA VAL A 34 -1.39 1.21 -0.27
C VAL A 34 -0.31 0.49 0.52
N PHE A 35 -0.55 -0.77 0.85
CA PHE A 35 0.42 -1.62 1.52
C PHE A 35 1.34 -2.28 0.50
N LEU A 36 2.63 -1.99 0.59
CA LEU A 36 3.68 -2.58 -0.23
C LEU A 36 4.29 -3.78 0.48
N ARG A 37 4.69 -4.80 -0.25
CA ARG A 37 5.38 -5.97 0.28
C ARG A 37 6.85 -5.67 0.56
N HIS A 38 7.61 -5.41 -0.49
CA HIS A 38 9.01 -4.96 -0.44
C HIS A 38 9.40 -4.32 -1.78
N PHE A 39 10.36 -3.42 -1.74
CA PHE A 39 10.77 -2.65 -2.94
C PHE A 39 11.47 -3.47 -4.03
N GLY A 40 11.93 -4.69 -3.72
CA GLY A 40 12.45 -5.65 -4.71
C GLY A 40 11.39 -6.34 -5.56
N CYS A 41 10.10 -6.22 -5.21
CA CYS A 41 9.00 -6.88 -5.91
C CYS A 41 8.53 -6.03 -7.10
N SER A 42 8.51 -6.62 -8.32
CA SER A 42 8.00 -5.94 -9.51
C SER A 42 6.54 -5.47 -9.37
N PHE A 43 5.71 -6.24 -8.68
CA PHE A 43 4.30 -5.88 -8.46
C PHE A 43 4.14 -4.72 -7.47
N CYS A 44 5.03 -4.59 -6.47
CA CYS A 44 5.02 -3.44 -5.57
C CYS A 44 5.48 -2.17 -6.29
N ARG A 45 6.50 -2.29 -7.13
CA ARG A 45 6.95 -1.18 -7.98
C ARG A 45 5.87 -0.76 -8.98
N LYS A 46 5.16 -1.75 -9.55
CA LYS A 46 4.00 -1.46 -10.39
C LYS A 46 2.91 -0.72 -9.61
N ALA A 47 2.62 -1.10 -8.36
CA ALA A 47 1.63 -0.39 -7.55
C ALA A 47 2.01 1.08 -7.29
N ILE A 48 3.30 1.38 -7.09
CA ILE A 48 3.78 2.76 -6.99
C ILE A 48 3.56 3.50 -8.32
N SER A 49 3.97 2.90 -9.45
CA SER A 49 3.76 3.47 -10.79
C SER A 49 2.28 3.75 -11.08
N ASP A 50 1.40 2.77 -10.80
CA ASP A 50 -0.03 2.90 -11.03
C ASP A 50 -0.64 4.08 -10.23
N VAL A 51 -0.24 4.24 -8.96
CA VAL A 51 -0.71 5.36 -8.11
C VAL A 51 -0.13 6.68 -8.59
N THR A 52 1.11 6.71 -9.07
CA THR A 52 1.73 7.91 -9.68
C THR A 52 0.98 8.33 -10.94
N GLU A 53 0.66 7.37 -11.82
CA GLU A 53 -0.13 7.63 -13.03
C GLU A 53 -1.55 8.13 -12.71
N LEU A 54 -2.09 7.70 -11.55
CA LEU A 54 -3.41 8.14 -11.05
C LEU A 54 -3.37 9.49 -10.32
N ALA A 55 -2.20 10.08 -10.07
CA ALA A 55 -2.06 11.30 -9.29
C ALA A 55 -2.98 12.45 -9.73
N PRO A 56 -3.18 12.73 -11.05
CA PRO A 56 -4.10 13.79 -11.48
C PRO A 56 -5.55 13.51 -11.05
N GLU A 57 -5.99 12.26 -11.13
CA GLU A 57 -7.36 11.87 -10.75
C GLU A 57 -7.54 11.89 -9.22
N LEU A 58 -6.53 11.45 -8.46
CA LEU A 58 -6.53 11.55 -7.00
C LEU A 58 -6.62 13.01 -6.55
N ALA A 59 -5.82 13.89 -7.16
CA ALA A 59 -5.84 15.32 -6.88
C ALA A 59 -7.22 15.94 -7.20
N ARG A 60 -7.81 15.61 -8.37
CA ARG A 60 -9.14 16.08 -8.76
C ARG A 60 -10.23 15.69 -7.77
N ARG A 61 -10.11 14.52 -7.15
CA ARG A 61 -11.05 13.99 -6.12
C ARG A 61 -10.65 14.35 -4.70
N ASN A 62 -9.58 15.12 -4.52
CA ASN A 62 -9.01 15.46 -3.22
C ASN A 62 -8.67 14.22 -2.37
N ILE A 63 -8.14 13.17 -3.00
CA ILE A 63 -7.75 11.92 -2.34
C ILE A 63 -6.24 11.94 -2.07
N ARG A 64 -5.84 11.66 -0.83
CA ARG A 64 -4.43 11.58 -0.42
C ARG A 64 -3.93 10.14 -0.53
N PRO A 65 -2.93 9.84 -1.38
CA PRO A 65 -2.24 8.55 -1.33
C PRO A 65 -1.32 8.47 -0.10
N VAL A 66 -1.32 7.32 0.57
CA VAL A 66 -0.41 6.99 1.68
C VAL A 66 0.11 5.58 1.45
N PHE A 67 1.43 5.38 1.53
CA PHE A 67 2.05 4.08 1.37
C PHE A 67 2.51 3.51 2.71
N VAL A 68 2.26 2.22 2.94
CA VAL A 68 2.84 1.47 4.06
C VAL A 68 3.90 0.54 3.52
N HIS A 69 5.09 0.55 4.12
CA HIS A 69 6.21 -0.24 3.61
C HIS A 69 7.04 -0.87 4.74
N LEU A 70 7.75 -1.95 4.39
CA LEU A 70 8.62 -2.72 5.29
C LEU A 70 10.10 -2.33 5.16
N GLY A 71 10.48 -1.62 4.09
CA GLY A 71 11.87 -1.21 3.84
C GLY A 71 12.27 -0.03 4.71
N THR A 72 13.61 0.22 4.83
CA THR A 72 14.07 1.40 5.56
C THR A 72 13.62 2.70 4.89
N PRO A 73 13.54 3.81 5.63
CA PRO A 73 13.13 5.11 5.08
C PRO A 73 14.01 5.55 3.89
N GLU A 74 15.32 5.26 3.92
CA GLU A 74 16.25 5.63 2.83
C GLU A 74 15.96 4.84 1.55
N ILE A 75 15.68 3.54 1.66
CA ILE A 75 15.30 2.71 0.51
C ILE A 75 13.95 3.17 -0.03
N ALA A 76 13.01 3.48 0.84
CA ALA A 76 11.71 4.01 0.47
C ALA A 76 11.86 5.34 -0.30
N GLN A 77 12.61 6.30 0.27
CA GLN A 77 12.86 7.60 -0.36
C GLN A 77 13.41 7.43 -1.77
N ALA A 78 14.48 6.62 -1.96
CA ALA A 78 15.08 6.39 -3.26
C ALA A 78 14.09 5.83 -4.30
N HIS A 79 13.15 4.96 -3.88
CA HIS A 79 12.13 4.44 -4.77
C HIS A 79 11.06 5.48 -5.11
N PHE A 80 10.56 6.25 -4.13
CA PHE A 80 9.57 7.28 -4.37
C PHE A 80 10.13 8.45 -5.18
N ASP A 81 11.42 8.81 -5.01
CA ASP A 81 12.14 9.76 -5.87
C ASP A 81 12.17 9.27 -7.33
N TYR A 82 12.53 7.98 -7.53
CA TYR A 82 12.59 7.37 -8.85
C TYR A 82 11.23 7.41 -9.59
N TYR A 83 10.12 7.26 -8.86
CA TYR A 83 8.77 7.33 -9.43
C TYR A 83 8.17 8.75 -9.45
N GLY A 84 8.94 9.79 -9.05
CA GLY A 84 8.53 11.18 -9.13
C GLY A 84 7.48 11.62 -8.10
N ILE A 85 7.40 10.92 -6.96
CA ILE A 85 6.51 11.23 -5.83
C ILE A 85 7.27 11.29 -4.49
N PRO A 86 8.37 12.10 -4.40
CA PRO A 86 9.25 12.11 -3.23
C PRO A 86 8.55 12.47 -1.93
N ASP A 87 7.54 13.34 -1.99
CA ASP A 87 6.85 13.90 -0.83
C ASP A 87 5.56 13.17 -0.47
N VAL A 88 5.35 11.95 -1.03
CA VAL A 88 4.16 11.16 -0.70
C VAL A 88 4.20 10.70 0.76
N GLU A 89 3.05 10.76 1.43
CA GLU A 89 2.93 10.27 2.81
C GLU A 89 3.22 8.78 2.92
N ARG A 90 4.04 8.41 3.92
CA ARG A 90 4.52 7.03 4.11
C ARG A 90 4.44 6.62 5.57
N ILE A 91 4.28 5.33 5.78
CA ILE A 91 4.28 4.68 7.08
C ILE A 91 5.31 3.56 7.05
N HIS A 92 6.34 3.65 7.88
CA HIS A 92 7.37 2.62 8.03
C HIS A 92 6.91 1.59 9.07
N ASP A 93 6.71 0.35 8.65
CA ASP A 93 6.25 -0.76 9.51
C ASP A 93 7.11 -2.02 9.26
N PRO A 94 8.40 -2.01 9.69
CA PRO A 94 9.37 -3.05 9.34
C PRO A 94 9.00 -4.44 9.85
N GLU A 95 8.21 -4.52 10.91
CA GLU A 95 7.76 -5.78 11.52
C GLU A 95 6.35 -6.21 11.05
N ALA A 96 5.75 -5.46 10.13
CA ALA A 96 4.42 -5.69 9.59
C ALA A 96 3.32 -5.77 10.67
N HIS A 97 3.41 -4.97 11.73
CA HIS A 97 2.40 -4.92 12.78
C HIS A 97 1.07 -4.37 12.25
N ILE A 98 1.13 -3.29 11.47
CA ILE A 98 -0.05 -2.65 10.87
C ILE A 98 -0.72 -3.58 9.87
N TYR A 99 0.07 -4.33 9.07
CA TYR A 99 -0.46 -5.31 8.11
C TYR A 99 -1.36 -6.36 8.78
N ARG A 100 -1.00 -6.78 10.00
CA ARG A 100 -1.70 -7.82 10.76
C ARG A 100 -2.84 -7.31 11.64
N MET A 101 -3.03 -5.99 11.71
CA MET A 101 -4.16 -5.43 12.46
C MET A 101 -5.49 -5.97 11.90
N PRO A 102 -6.47 -6.30 12.77
CA PRO A 102 -7.75 -6.87 12.34
C PRO A 102 -8.49 -6.05 11.29
N ILE A 103 -8.31 -4.72 11.29
CA ILE A 103 -8.93 -3.82 10.31
C ILE A 103 -8.37 -4.02 8.90
N PHE A 104 -7.07 -4.37 8.77
CA PHE A 104 -6.42 -4.61 7.47
C PHE A 104 -6.35 -6.09 7.15
N ASP A 105 -6.00 -6.93 8.11
CA ASP A 105 -5.95 -8.39 8.03
C ASP A 105 -5.26 -8.89 6.76
N LEU A 106 -4.03 -8.40 6.54
CA LEU A 106 -3.19 -8.80 5.42
C LEU A 106 -2.37 -10.03 5.82
N GLY A 107 -2.73 -11.16 5.23
CA GLY A 107 -2.10 -12.45 5.47
C GLY A 107 -0.65 -12.53 4.97
N ARG A 108 -0.07 -13.72 5.11
CA ARG A 108 1.25 -14.08 4.59
C ARG A 108 1.13 -15.13 3.50
N GLU A 109 1.88 -14.99 2.41
CA GLU A 109 1.92 -15.97 1.35
C GLU A 109 2.83 -17.14 1.71
N HIS A 110 2.37 -18.37 1.46
CA HIS A 110 3.22 -19.53 1.64
C HIS A 110 4.25 -19.61 0.50
N PRO A 111 5.58 -19.78 0.80
CA PRO A 111 6.65 -19.72 -0.22
C PRO A 111 6.43 -20.64 -1.41
N ALA A 112 5.95 -21.88 -1.16
CA ALA A 112 5.70 -22.86 -2.21
C ALA A 112 4.58 -22.46 -3.18
N ARG A 113 3.61 -21.64 -2.76
CA ARG A 113 2.51 -21.18 -3.61
C ARG A 113 2.93 -20.03 -4.53
N ALA A 114 3.89 -19.22 -4.08
CA ALA A 114 4.39 -18.10 -4.89
C ALA A 114 5.10 -18.58 -6.16
N LEU A 115 5.85 -19.69 -6.08
CA LEU A 115 6.63 -20.24 -7.20
C LEU A 115 5.80 -21.03 -8.22
N ILE A 116 4.65 -21.60 -7.81
CA ILE A 116 3.81 -22.47 -8.66
C ILE A 116 2.63 -21.70 -9.25
N ASN A 117 2.47 -20.43 -8.92
CA ASN A 117 1.30 -19.67 -9.38
C ASN A 117 1.46 -19.23 -10.84
N LEU A 118 0.71 -19.90 -11.73
CA LEU A 118 0.71 -19.63 -13.17
C LEU A 118 0.39 -18.15 -13.49
N LYS A 119 -0.41 -17.47 -12.63
CA LYS A 119 -0.71 -16.03 -12.76
C LYS A 119 0.50 -15.14 -12.49
N VAL A 120 1.40 -15.55 -11.59
CA VAL A 120 2.66 -14.84 -11.32
C VAL A 120 3.58 -14.95 -12.53
N LEU A 121 3.74 -16.17 -13.07
CA LEU A 121 4.51 -16.40 -14.28
C LEU A 121 3.92 -15.63 -15.47
N TRP A 122 2.60 -15.64 -15.62
CA TRP A 122 1.91 -14.87 -16.66
C TRP A 122 2.14 -13.36 -16.51
N GLY A 123 2.01 -12.81 -15.29
CA GLY A 123 2.29 -11.40 -15.03
C GLY A 123 3.74 -11.02 -15.33
N TRP A 124 4.68 -11.85 -14.92
CA TRP A 124 6.11 -11.58 -15.14
C TRP A 124 6.51 -11.64 -16.61
N PHE A 125 6.13 -12.71 -17.32
CA PHE A 125 6.62 -12.97 -18.67
C PHE A 125 5.69 -12.46 -19.77
N ILE A 126 4.37 -12.64 -19.62
CA ILE A 126 3.41 -12.27 -20.67
C ILE A 126 3.10 -10.78 -20.64
N ARG A 127 2.85 -10.19 -19.43
CA ARG A 127 2.67 -8.74 -19.29
C ARG A 127 3.96 -7.94 -19.27
N GLY A 128 5.10 -8.61 -19.15
CA GLY A 128 6.40 -7.97 -19.11
C GLY A 128 6.69 -7.20 -17.81
N ASP A 129 5.96 -7.44 -16.71
CA ASP A 129 6.12 -6.72 -15.44
C ASP A 129 7.56 -6.84 -14.89
N ILE A 130 8.20 -8.00 -15.08
CA ILE A 130 9.59 -8.24 -14.68
C ILE A 130 10.59 -7.37 -15.47
N PHE A 131 10.35 -7.18 -16.77
CA PHE A 131 11.21 -6.37 -17.62
C PHE A 131 11.02 -4.88 -17.40
N ARG A 132 9.79 -4.45 -17.11
CA ARG A 132 9.45 -3.04 -16.91
C ARG A 132 9.82 -2.54 -15.50
N TYR A 133 9.62 -3.36 -14.47
CA TYR A 133 9.80 -2.95 -13.06
C TYR A 133 11.01 -3.62 -12.39
N GLY A 134 11.60 -4.62 -13.00
CA GLY A 134 12.76 -5.35 -12.50
C GLY A 134 12.49 -6.17 -11.23
N ILE A 135 13.51 -6.88 -10.79
CA ILE A 135 13.56 -7.56 -9.48
C ILE A 135 14.88 -7.16 -8.84
N SER A 136 14.85 -6.80 -7.56
CA SER A 136 16.06 -6.58 -6.77
C SER A 136 16.05 -7.43 -5.50
N ARG A 137 17.15 -7.39 -4.74
CA ARG A 137 17.28 -8.15 -3.51
C ARG A 137 16.08 -7.93 -2.57
N ILE A 138 15.56 -9.02 -2.02
CA ILE A 138 14.56 -9.00 -0.95
C ILE A 138 15.28 -8.54 0.31
N SER A 139 14.98 -7.33 0.76
CA SER A 139 15.59 -6.72 1.95
C SER A 139 14.74 -6.85 3.21
N THR A 140 13.52 -7.42 3.09
CA THR A 140 12.52 -7.50 4.16
C THR A 140 11.69 -8.79 4.03
N ASP A 141 10.65 -8.96 4.87
CA ASP A 141 9.77 -10.12 4.82
C ASP A 141 9.06 -10.27 3.45
N GLY A 142 9.64 -11.13 2.61
CA GLY A 142 9.14 -11.42 1.28
C GLY A 142 7.82 -12.22 1.24
N HIS A 143 7.23 -12.58 2.37
CA HIS A 143 5.99 -13.35 2.45
C HIS A 143 4.77 -12.52 2.84
N GLN A 144 4.98 -11.27 3.30
CA GLN A 144 3.89 -10.39 3.65
C GLN A 144 3.06 -10.05 2.41
N MET A 145 1.73 -10.21 2.51
CA MET A 145 0.83 -9.89 1.40
C MET A 145 0.52 -8.40 1.34
N PRO A 146 0.47 -7.81 0.14
CA PRO A 146 0.06 -6.44 -0.07
C PRO A 146 -1.46 -6.27 -0.02
N GLY A 147 -1.91 -5.02 0.07
CA GLY A 147 -3.33 -4.68 0.04
C GLY A 147 -3.54 -3.19 -0.22
N ILE A 148 -4.77 -2.85 -0.59
CA ILE A 148 -5.15 -1.46 -0.84
C ILE A 148 -6.47 -1.20 -0.14
N PHE A 149 -6.53 -0.08 0.58
CA PHE A 149 -7.69 0.32 1.35
C PHE A 149 -8.05 1.76 1.02
N PHE A 150 -9.33 2.01 0.89
CA PHE A 150 -9.84 3.36 0.74
C PHE A 150 -10.51 3.77 2.06
N LEU A 151 -9.95 4.83 2.68
CA LEU A 151 -10.41 5.34 3.94
C LEU A 151 -11.17 6.66 3.73
N ARG A 152 -12.24 6.84 4.47
CA ARG A 152 -13.02 8.09 4.53
C ARG A 152 -13.67 8.19 5.91
N ASP A 153 -13.72 9.41 6.46
CA ASP A 153 -14.34 9.70 7.75
C ASP A 153 -13.83 8.82 8.90
N GLY A 154 -12.52 8.53 8.89
CA GLY A 154 -11.87 7.68 9.90
C GLY A 154 -12.20 6.19 9.77
N LYS A 155 -12.70 5.71 8.63
CA LYS A 155 -13.10 4.31 8.43
C LYS A 155 -12.60 3.75 7.11
N VAL A 156 -12.35 2.45 7.08
CA VAL A 156 -12.13 1.71 5.83
C VAL A 156 -13.49 1.52 5.15
N VAL A 157 -13.68 2.13 3.98
CA VAL A 157 -14.94 2.04 3.22
C VAL A 157 -14.88 1.04 2.08
N ARG A 158 -13.68 0.78 1.52
CA ARG A 158 -13.44 -0.25 0.52
C ARG A 158 -12.05 -0.83 0.70
N SER A 159 -11.86 -2.09 0.30
CA SER A 159 -10.57 -2.75 0.38
C SER A 159 -10.36 -3.72 -0.77
N PHE A 160 -9.10 -3.89 -1.13
CA PHE A 160 -8.61 -4.94 -2.02
C PHE A 160 -7.46 -5.65 -1.33
N ARG A 161 -7.69 -6.88 -0.90
CA ARG A 161 -6.65 -7.76 -0.34
C ARG A 161 -6.20 -8.71 -1.43
N HIS A 162 -4.90 -8.71 -1.69
CA HIS A 162 -4.34 -9.61 -2.70
C HIS A 162 -4.48 -11.07 -2.24
N ARG A 163 -4.95 -11.93 -3.11
CA ARG A 163 -4.98 -13.40 -2.91
C ARG A 163 -3.70 -14.04 -3.40
N ASN A 164 -3.04 -13.36 -4.35
CA ASN A 164 -1.70 -13.67 -4.83
C ASN A 164 -0.98 -12.37 -5.20
N ILE A 165 0.35 -12.42 -5.29
CA ILE A 165 1.18 -11.23 -5.52
C ILE A 165 0.94 -10.54 -6.87
N SER A 166 0.41 -11.26 -7.85
CA SER A 166 0.14 -10.74 -9.21
C SER A 166 -1.27 -10.17 -9.39
N ASP A 167 -2.11 -10.20 -8.34
CA ASP A 167 -3.43 -9.60 -8.40
C ASP A 167 -3.31 -8.10 -8.67
N GLN A 168 -4.18 -7.58 -9.51
CA GLN A 168 -4.20 -6.17 -9.88
C GLN A 168 -5.52 -5.53 -9.42
N PRO A 169 -5.45 -4.50 -8.58
CA PRO A 169 -6.63 -3.76 -8.15
C PRO A 169 -7.18 -2.91 -9.29
N ASN A 170 -8.47 -2.71 -9.29
CA ASN A 170 -9.07 -1.62 -10.05
C ASN A 170 -9.16 -0.38 -9.13
N TYR A 171 -8.16 0.49 -9.21
CA TYR A 171 -8.06 1.67 -8.36
C TYR A 171 -9.26 2.61 -8.52
N LEU A 172 -9.72 2.85 -9.75
CA LEU A 172 -10.88 3.73 -10.02
C LEU A 172 -12.14 3.21 -9.35
N LYS A 173 -12.34 1.88 -9.34
CA LYS A 173 -13.47 1.25 -8.64
C LYS A 173 -13.33 1.35 -7.12
N LEU A 174 -12.10 1.36 -6.59
CA LEU A 174 -11.85 1.51 -5.16
C LEU A 174 -12.14 2.93 -4.66
N ILE A 175 -11.78 3.93 -5.44
CA ILE A 175 -11.96 5.34 -5.05
C ILE A 175 -13.34 5.91 -5.37
N GLY A 176 -14.21 5.15 -6.03
CA GLY A 176 -15.62 5.51 -6.27
C GLY A 176 -15.91 6.08 -7.62
#